data_d3f5999f278f457275769e898fa685a3
#
_entry.id   d3f5999f278f457275769e898fa685a3
#
_cell.length_a   1.000
_cell.length_b   1.000
_cell.length_c   1.000
_cell.angle_alpha   90.00
_cell.angle_beta   90.00
_cell.angle_gamma   90.00
#
_symmetry.space_group_name_H-M   'P 1'
#
loop_
_entity.id
_entity.type
_entity.pdbx_description
1 polymer ?
#
loop_
_entity_poly.entity_id
_entity_poly.type
_entity_poly.pdbx_seq_one_letter_code
_entity_poly.pdbx_strand_id
1 'polypeptide(L)'
;MEHIYNDLKNLRDKGALVHCITNYVAMNINANILLSIGASPLMSHATNELKEIAAISSCLVNNIGTLDDNWRPSFLEASKYYVEQEKPIILDPVGSGASKLRTQTSLDIIKSSKNLIIRGNASEIQSLVDQNKISSKGVDSSIESQAAIESGKILSNENNCVVFISGSDDFIIYEDNVTKISNICHTFFTLT
;
A
#
# COMPACT_ATOMS: atom_id res chain seq x y z
N MET A 1 13.18 15.55 -11.43
CA MET A 1 14.26 14.67 -10.91
C MET A 1 14.93 15.25 -9.66
N GLU A 2 15.14 16.55 -9.57
CA GLU A 2 15.75 17.22 -8.41
C GLU A 2 14.97 16.97 -7.09
N HIS A 3 13.64 16.98 -7.13
CA HIS A 3 12.79 16.68 -5.96
C HIS A 3 13.01 15.26 -5.43
N ILE A 4 13.07 14.25 -6.30
CA ILE A 4 13.27 12.84 -5.89
C ILE A 4 14.63 12.67 -5.21
N TYR A 5 15.68 13.32 -5.73
CA TYR A 5 17.00 13.29 -5.12
C TYR A 5 17.00 13.94 -3.72
N ASN A 6 16.33 15.09 -3.59
CA ASN A 6 16.21 15.77 -2.31
C ASN A 6 15.39 14.94 -1.29
N ASP A 7 14.34 14.28 -1.73
CA ASP A 7 13.54 13.39 -0.88
C ASP A 7 14.35 12.20 -0.40
N LEU A 8 15.13 11.56 -1.28
CA LEU A 8 16.02 10.46 -0.91
C LEU A 8 17.11 10.91 0.06
N LYS A 9 17.68 12.10 -0.15
CA LYS A 9 18.65 12.70 0.77
C LYS A 9 18.02 12.95 2.14
N ASN A 10 16.85 13.57 2.17
CA ASN A 10 16.12 13.85 3.41
C ASN A 10 15.79 12.56 4.19
N LEU A 11 15.40 11.49 3.47
CA LEU A 11 15.12 10.19 4.07
C LEU A 11 16.37 9.64 4.78
N ARG A 12 17.53 9.72 4.13
CA ARG A 12 18.84 9.29 4.67
C ARG A 12 19.28 10.13 5.86
N ASP A 13 19.19 11.45 5.73
CA ASP A 13 19.63 12.40 6.76
C ASP A 13 18.77 12.27 8.03
N LYS A 14 17.48 11.95 7.88
CA LYS A 14 16.55 11.75 9.01
C LYS A 14 16.64 10.36 9.63
N GLY A 15 17.22 9.38 8.94
CA GLY A 15 17.27 7.99 9.41
C GLY A 15 15.89 7.40 9.66
N ALA A 16 14.97 7.56 8.68
CA ALA A 16 13.57 7.16 8.83
C ALA A 16 13.43 5.68 9.22
N LEU A 17 12.74 5.40 10.34
CA LEU A 17 12.37 4.06 10.77
C LEU A 17 11.01 3.69 10.18
N VAL A 18 10.97 2.66 9.34
CA VAL A 18 9.78 2.18 8.65
C VAL A 18 9.26 0.93 9.33
N HIS A 19 8.10 1.02 9.97
CA HIS A 19 7.43 -0.14 10.54
C HIS A 19 6.68 -0.90 9.44
N CYS A 20 6.99 -2.19 9.29
CA CYS A 20 6.38 -3.05 8.29
C CYS A 20 5.63 -4.20 8.98
N ILE A 21 4.32 -4.24 8.81
CA ILE A 21 3.51 -5.44 9.01
C ILE A 21 3.31 -6.01 7.60
N THR A 22 4.18 -6.96 7.20
CA THR A 22 4.26 -7.40 5.81
C THR A 22 4.25 -8.93 5.72
N ASN A 23 4.03 -9.45 4.52
CA ASN A 23 3.93 -10.87 4.27
C ASN A 23 5.30 -11.58 4.31
N TYR A 24 5.29 -12.87 4.61
CA TYR A 24 6.50 -13.71 4.74
C TYR A 24 7.33 -13.79 3.46
N VAL A 25 6.72 -13.66 2.29
CA VAL A 25 7.40 -13.76 0.99
C VAL A 25 8.19 -12.48 0.70
N ALA A 26 7.63 -11.32 1.02
CA ALA A 26 8.22 -10.02 0.73
C ALA A 26 9.09 -9.46 1.87
N MET A 27 9.02 -10.00 3.07
CA MET A 27 9.64 -9.44 4.29
C MET A 27 11.13 -9.18 4.13
N ASN A 28 11.89 -10.15 3.64
CA ASN A 28 13.34 -10.01 3.47
C ASN A 28 13.70 -8.97 2.40
N ILE A 29 13.02 -9.01 1.25
CA ILE A 29 13.30 -8.07 0.16
C ILE A 29 12.93 -6.64 0.55
N ASN A 30 11.82 -6.45 1.27
CA ASN A 30 11.42 -5.14 1.79
C ASN A 30 12.47 -4.57 2.74
N ALA A 31 13.01 -5.39 3.65
CA ALA A 31 14.09 -4.97 4.55
C ALA A 31 15.33 -4.52 3.76
N ASN A 32 15.76 -5.32 2.80
CA ASN A 32 16.94 -5.01 1.98
C ASN A 32 16.76 -3.76 1.12
N ILE A 33 15.58 -3.56 0.53
CA ILE A 33 15.28 -2.36 -0.27
C ILE A 33 15.31 -1.11 0.63
N LEU A 34 14.66 -1.14 1.80
CA LEU A 34 14.65 -0.02 2.73
C LEU A 34 16.06 0.33 3.19
N LEU A 35 16.87 -0.67 3.56
CA LEU A 35 18.29 -0.44 3.92
C LEU A 35 19.09 0.15 2.75
N SER A 36 18.88 -0.31 1.53
CA SER A 36 19.62 0.17 0.34
C SER A 36 19.34 1.65 0.01
N ILE A 37 18.14 2.13 0.29
CA ILE A 37 17.78 3.54 0.13
C ILE A 37 18.14 4.41 1.33
N GLY A 38 18.60 3.79 2.45
CA GLY A 38 19.04 4.49 3.65
C GLY A 38 17.97 4.66 4.72
N ALA A 39 16.86 3.92 4.64
CA ALA A 39 15.86 3.81 5.70
C ALA A 39 16.18 2.61 6.62
N SER A 40 15.64 2.62 7.83
CA SER A 40 15.73 1.51 8.78
C SER A 40 14.43 0.73 8.80
N PRO A 41 14.40 -0.56 8.37
CA PRO A 41 13.21 -1.38 8.45
C PRO A 41 13.01 -1.94 9.86
N LEU A 42 11.76 -2.00 10.32
CA LEU A 42 11.35 -2.70 11.53
C LEU A 42 10.14 -3.58 11.21
N MET A 43 10.28 -4.90 11.35
CA MET A 43 9.21 -5.87 11.16
C MET A 43 8.67 -6.28 12.52
N SER A 44 7.43 -5.87 12.83
CA SER A 44 6.73 -6.23 14.05
C SER A 44 5.23 -6.37 13.80
N HIS A 45 4.61 -7.38 14.40
CA HIS A 45 3.17 -7.62 14.33
C HIS A 45 2.59 -8.08 15.69
N ALA A 46 3.40 -8.14 16.72
CA ALA A 46 2.94 -8.50 18.06
C ALA A 46 2.13 -7.35 18.66
N THR A 47 0.83 -7.56 18.91
CA THR A 47 -0.09 -6.51 19.34
C THR A 47 0.31 -5.81 20.62
N ASN A 48 1.02 -6.49 21.51
CA ASN A 48 1.47 -5.96 22.79
C ASN A 48 2.62 -4.94 22.72
N GLU A 49 3.26 -4.77 21.55
CA GLU A 49 4.34 -3.77 21.35
C GLU A 49 4.00 -2.67 20.31
N LEU A 50 2.87 -2.82 19.56
CA LEU A 50 2.56 -1.92 18.43
C LEU A 50 2.50 -0.45 18.81
N LYS A 51 2.05 -0.13 20.02
CA LYS A 51 1.98 1.25 20.52
C LYS A 51 3.36 1.87 20.67
N GLU A 52 4.30 1.13 21.23
CA GLU A 52 5.69 1.57 21.44
C GLU A 52 6.42 1.68 20.10
N ILE A 53 6.21 0.71 19.22
CA ILE A 53 6.77 0.73 17.87
C ILE A 53 6.23 1.92 17.07
N ALA A 54 4.94 2.21 17.15
CA ALA A 54 4.34 3.38 16.49
C ALA A 54 4.95 4.69 17.00
N ALA A 55 5.29 4.78 18.30
CA ALA A 55 5.87 5.98 18.86
C ALA A 55 7.23 6.35 18.25
N ILE A 56 8.07 5.36 17.96
CA ILE A 56 9.43 5.56 17.44
C ILE A 56 9.54 5.52 15.91
N SER A 57 8.55 4.96 15.21
CA SER A 57 8.59 4.80 13.76
C SER A 57 8.06 6.03 13.03
N SER A 58 8.55 6.25 11.80
CA SER A 58 8.17 7.38 10.95
C SER A 58 6.87 7.12 10.16
N CYS A 59 6.62 5.88 9.77
CA CYS A 59 5.45 5.46 9.01
C CYS A 59 5.16 3.97 9.21
N LEU A 60 3.94 3.56 8.79
CA LEU A 60 3.50 2.17 8.78
C LEU A 60 3.31 1.67 7.34
N VAL A 61 3.80 0.48 7.05
CA VAL A 61 3.54 -0.26 5.80
C VAL A 61 2.79 -1.54 6.15
N ASN A 62 1.54 -1.63 5.72
CA ASN A 62 0.68 -2.80 5.84
C ASN A 62 0.61 -3.53 4.49
N ASN A 63 1.07 -4.79 4.44
CA ASN A 63 0.93 -5.67 3.28
C ASN A 63 0.28 -6.98 3.71
N ILE A 64 -0.90 -7.27 3.18
CA ILE A 64 -1.75 -8.38 3.61
C ILE A 64 -1.51 -9.69 2.83
N GLY A 65 -0.34 -9.87 2.23
CA GLY A 65 -0.06 -10.99 1.31
C GLY A 65 -0.24 -12.38 1.90
N THR A 66 0.32 -12.67 3.07
CA THR A 66 0.13 -13.95 3.78
C THR A 66 -0.78 -13.77 4.99
N LEU A 67 -1.97 -13.23 4.75
CA LEU A 67 -2.95 -12.91 5.79
C LEU A 67 -3.40 -14.17 6.53
N ASP A 68 -3.39 -14.09 7.86
CA ASP A 68 -4.02 -15.06 8.75
C ASP A 68 -4.80 -14.35 9.88
N ASP A 69 -5.52 -15.14 10.68
CA ASP A 69 -6.36 -14.61 11.75
C ASP A 69 -5.56 -13.96 12.89
N ASN A 70 -4.29 -14.32 13.07
CA ASN A 70 -3.44 -13.75 14.13
C ASN A 70 -2.92 -12.36 13.72
N TRP A 71 -2.65 -12.15 12.43
CA TRP A 71 -2.10 -10.88 11.93
C TRP A 71 -3.15 -9.81 11.68
N ARG A 72 -4.40 -10.21 11.39
CA ARG A 72 -5.48 -9.25 11.13
C ARG A 72 -5.69 -8.21 12.24
N PRO A 73 -5.72 -8.57 13.53
CA PRO A 73 -5.78 -7.58 14.61
C PRO A 73 -4.60 -6.59 14.59
N SER A 74 -3.40 -7.07 14.27
CA SER A 74 -2.19 -6.24 14.25
C SER A 74 -2.26 -5.11 13.23
N PHE A 75 -2.80 -5.37 12.03
CA PHE A 75 -3.00 -4.33 11.02
C PHE A 75 -3.91 -3.21 11.52
N LEU A 76 -5.04 -3.58 12.14
CA LEU A 76 -6.05 -2.61 12.59
C LEU A 76 -5.55 -1.81 13.81
N GLU A 77 -4.94 -2.49 14.76
CA GLU A 77 -4.43 -1.86 15.97
C GLU A 77 -3.23 -0.94 15.68
N ALA A 78 -2.28 -1.39 14.85
CA ALA A 78 -1.20 -0.54 14.41
C ALA A 78 -1.73 0.70 13.69
N SER A 79 -2.63 0.54 12.70
CA SER A 79 -3.20 1.67 11.96
C SER A 79 -3.80 2.71 12.90
N LYS A 80 -4.50 2.29 13.96
CA LYS A 80 -5.05 3.20 14.97
C LYS A 80 -3.97 4.04 15.65
N TYR A 81 -2.86 3.42 16.09
CA TYR A 81 -1.78 4.16 16.76
C TYR A 81 -1.09 5.16 15.82
N TYR A 82 -0.95 4.83 14.52
CA TYR A 82 -0.38 5.76 13.53
C TYR A 82 -1.33 6.92 13.22
N VAL A 83 -2.65 6.69 13.20
CA VAL A 83 -3.66 7.74 13.06
C VAL A 83 -3.64 8.70 14.26
N GLU A 84 -3.54 8.18 15.49
CA GLU A 84 -3.43 8.98 16.71
C GLU A 84 -2.20 9.90 16.71
N GLN A 85 -1.14 9.52 16.00
CA GLN A 85 0.13 10.26 15.88
C GLN A 85 0.25 11.04 14.55
N GLU A 86 -0.82 11.07 13.73
CA GLU A 86 -0.86 11.73 12.43
C GLU A 86 0.25 11.27 11.45
N LYS A 87 0.74 10.04 11.63
CA LYS A 87 1.80 9.45 10.81
C LYS A 87 1.23 8.76 9.56
N PRO A 88 1.97 8.76 8.44
CA PRO A 88 1.51 8.14 7.20
C PRO A 88 1.41 6.61 7.29
N ILE A 89 0.39 6.09 6.60
CA ILE A 89 0.13 4.66 6.47
C ILE A 89 0.12 4.30 4.99
N ILE A 90 0.82 3.23 4.63
CA ILE A 90 0.78 2.65 3.29
C ILE A 90 0.07 1.30 3.39
N LEU A 91 -0.93 1.07 2.54
CA LEU A 91 -1.62 -0.21 2.40
C LEU A 91 -1.31 -0.84 1.04
N ASP A 92 -0.79 -2.05 1.05
CA ASP A 92 -0.69 -2.94 -0.10
C ASP A 92 -1.74 -4.07 0.06
N PRO A 93 -2.91 -3.97 -0.64
CA PRO A 93 -4.07 -4.84 -0.43
C PRO A 93 -3.93 -6.15 -1.21
N VAL A 94 -2.80 -6.82 -1.11
CA VAL A 94 -2.43 -8.01 -1.89
C VAL A 94 -3.55 -9.05 -1.93
N GLY A 95 -4.04 -9.33 -3.14
CA GLY A 95 -5.07 -10.34 -3.38
C GLY A 95 -6.47 -9.93 -2.95
N SER A 96 -6.74 -8.63 -2.73
CA SER A 96 -8.11 -8.13 -2.64
C SER A 96 -8.87 -8.50 -3.91
N GLY A 97 -10.11 -8.95 -3.76
CA GLY A 97 -10.91 -9.56 -4.84
C GLY A 97 -10.74 -11.07 -4.97
N ALA A 98 -9.64 -11.66 -4.52
CA ALA A 98 -9.46 -13.12 -4.55
C ALA A 98 -10.21 -13.85 -3.41
N SER A 99 -10.43 -13.19 -2.27
CA SER A 99 -11.24 -13.72 -1.18
C SER A 99 -11.92 -12.61 -0.38
N LYS A 100 -13.08 -12.96 0.22
CA LYS A 100 -13.81 -12.04 1.09
C LYS A 100 -12.96 -11.57 2.28
N LEU A 101 -12.16 -12.45 2.86
CA LEU A 101 -11.28 -12.12 3.99
C LEU A 101 -10.29 -11.00 3.63
N ARG A 102 -9.61 -11.11 2.48
CA ARG A 102 -8.63 -10.12 2.03
C ARG A 102 -9.29 -8.78 1.71
N THR A 103 -10.36 -8.79 0.93
CA THR A 103 -11.09 -7.57 0.58
C THR A 103 -11.62 -6.87 1.83
N GLN A 104 -12.25 -7.61 2.75
CA GLN A 104 -12.79 -7.03 3.98
C GLN A 104 -11.68 -6.48 4.88
N THR A 105 -10.55 -7.18 5.04
CA THR A 105 -9.43 -6.69 5.83
C THR A 105 -8.86 -5.40 5.26
N SER A 106 -8.70 -5.30 3.93
CA SER A 106 -8.27 -4.07 3.27
C SER A 106 -9.24 -2.92 3.53
N LEU A 107 -10.54 -3.15 3.39
CA LEU A 107 -11.57 -2.14 3.66
C LEU A 107 -11.60 -1.71 5.13
N ASP A 108 -11.39 -2.63 6.06
CA ASP A 108 -11.32 -2.32 7.50
C ASP A 108 -10.10 -1.44 7.81
N ILE A 109 -8.94 -1.73 7.19
CA ILE A 109 -7.72 -0.90 7.31
C ILE A 109 -7.97 0.49 6.71
N ILE A 110 -8.55 0.59 5.52
CA ILE A 110 -8.86 1.87 4.86
C ILE A 110 -9.74 2.74 5.77
N LYS A 111 -10.82 2.18 6.30
CA LYS A 111 -11.76 2.88 7.20
C LYS A 111 -11.11 3.36 8.50
N SER A 112 -10.12 2.64 9.01
CA SER A 112 -9.43 2.97 10.25
C SER A 112 -8.22 3.87 10.06
N SER A 113 -7.85 4.20 8.82
CA SER A 113 -6.63 4.93 8.48
C SER A 113 -6.90 6.39 8.10
N LYS A 114 -5.88 7.23 8.30
CA LYS A 114 -5.76 8.60 7.80
C LYS A 114 -4.35 8.76 7.22
N ASN A 115 -4.09 9.85 6.47
CA ASN A 115 -2.82 10.04 5.78
C ASN A 115 -2.42 8.76 5.01
N LEU A 116 -3.38 8.18 4.30
CA LEU A 116 -3.30 6.86 3.71
C LEU A 116 -2.80 6.93 2.26
N ILE A 117 -1.93 6.00 1.91
CA ILE A 117 -1.56 5.69 0.53
C ILE A 117 -1.97 4.23 0.29
N ILE A 118 -2.83 4.00 -0.70
CA ILE A 118 -3.19 2.64 -1.15
C ILE A 118 -2.36 2.34 -2.40
N ARG A 119 -1.57 1.25 -2.38
CA ARG A 119 -0.77 0.82 -3.52
C ARG A 119 -1.17 -0.60 -3.91
N GLY A 120 -1.75 -0.78 -5.08
CA GLY A 120 -2.16 -2.09 -5.59
C GLY A 120 -2.11 -2.15 -7.11
N ASN A 121 -2.34 -3.33 -7.68
CA ASN A 121 -2.56 -3.48 -9.11
C ASN A 121 -4.01 -3.11 -9.48
N ALA A 122 -4.31 -3.05 -10.79
CA ALA A 122 -5.62 -2.65 -11.29
C ALA A 122 -6.77 -3.48 -10.70
N SER A 123 -6.62 -4.80 -10.63
CA SER A 123 -7.68 -5.70 -10.13
C SER A 123 -7.90 -5.58 -8.62
N GLU A 124 -6.83 -5.37 -7.85
CA GLU A 124 -6.91 -5.12 -6.41
C GLU A 124 -7.66 -3.82 -6.13
N ILE A 125 -7.30 -2.73 -6.80
CA ILE A 125 -7.95 -1.42 -6.62
C ILE A 125 -9.43 -1.47 -7.02
N GLN A 126 -9.78 -2.09 -8.15
CA GLN A 126 -11.18 -2.25 -8.57
C GLN A 126 -12.01 -3.04 -7.56
N SER A 127 -11.44 -4.10 -6.96
CA SER A 127 -12.12 -4.96 -6.00
C SER A 127 -12.46 -4.26 -4.67
N LEU A 128 -11.76 -3.18 -4.33
CA LEU A 128 -12.05 -2.37 -3.15
C LEU A 128 -13.28 -1.47 -3.32
N VAL A 129 -13.64 -1.15 -4.57
CA VAL A 129 -14.85 -0.35 -4.88
C VAL A 129 -16.04 -1.26 -5.19
N ASP A 130 -15.84 -2.28 -6.01
CA ASP A 130 -16.89 -3.22 -6.40
C ASP A 130 -16.56 -4.64 -5.92
N GLN A 131 -17.10 -4.99 -4.77
CA GLN A 131 -16.89 -6.30 -4.13
C GLN A 131 -17.46 -7.48 -4.94
N ASN A 132 -18.29 -7.22 -5.95
CA ASN A 132 -18.87 -8.24 -6.83
C ASN A 132 -18.00 -8.50 -8.08
N LYS A 133 -17.02 -7.66 -8.36
CA LYS A 133 -16.05 -7.89 -9.43
C LYS A 133 -15.02 -8.94 -8.99
N ILE A 134 -15.34 -10.20 -9.27
CA ILE A 134 -14.34 -11.26 -9.33
C ILE A 134 -13.51 -10.96 -10.58
N SER A 135 -12.17 -10.90 -10.46
CA SER A 135 -11.27 -10.63 -11.56
C SER A 135 -11.53 -11.58 -12.73
N SER A 136 -12.19 -11.10 -13.77
CA SER A 136 -12.35 -11.83 -15.02
C SER A 136 -11.00 -11.77 -15.76
N LYS A 137 -10.29 -12.90 -15.82
CA LYS A 137 -9.15 -13.06 -16.73
C LYS A 137 -9.65 -12.90 -18.16
N GLY A 138 -9.18 -11.84 -18.87
CA GLY A 138 -9.39 -11.74 -20.31
C GLY A 138 -10.04 -10.45 -20.84
N VAL A 139 -10.02 -9.36 -20.08
CA VAL A 139 -10.45 -8.03 -20.58
C VAL A 139 -9.25 -7.30 -21.22
N ASP A 140 -9.51 -6.49 -22.23
CA ASP A 140 -8.52 -5.66 -22.90
C ASP A 140 -7.82 -4.73 -21.89
N SER A 141 -6.48 -4.72 -21.91
CA SER A 141 -5.65 -4.01 -20.94
C SER A 141 -5.92 -2.49 -20.86
N SER A 142 -6.38 -1.89 -21.95
CA SER A 142 -6.76 -0.47 -21.99
C SER A 142 -8.05 -0.20 -21.23
N ILE A 143 -9.04 -1.09 -21.30
CA ILE A 143 -10.32 -1.00 -20.59
C ILE A 143 -10.10 -1.26 -19.10
N GLU A 144 -9.23 -2.21 -18.75
CA GLU A 144 -8.85 -2.49 -17.35
C GLU A 144 -8.17 -1.28 -16.69
N SER A 145 -7.26 -0.62 -17.40
CA SER A 145 -6.56 0.55 -16.88
C SER A 145 -7.51 1.73 -16.63
N GLN A 146 -8.44 2.01 -17.56
CA GLN A 146 -9.41 3.09 -17.39
C GLN A 146 -10.38 2.81 -16.22
N ALA A 147 -10.89 1.58 -16.12
CA ALA A 147 -11.76 1.19 -15.01
C ALA A 147 -11.04 1.24 -13.64
N ALA A 148 -9.74 0.92 -13.61
CA ALA A 148 -8.93 1.04 -12.41
C ALA A 148 -8.71 2.50 -12.01
N ILE A 149 -8.50 3.41 -12.96
CA ILE A 149 -8.37 4.84 -12.71
C ILE A 149 -9.65 5.40 -12.08
N GLU A 150 -10.82 5.06 -12.62
CA GLU A 150 -12.10 5.52 -12.04
C GLU A 150 -12.30 4.94 -10.62
N SER A 151 -11.96 3.68 -10.39
CA SER A 151 -11.98 3.10 -9.04
C SER A 151 -11.00 3.80 -8.10
N GLY A 152 -9.82 4.14 -8.59
CA GLY A 152 -8.83 4.91 -7.83
C GLY A 152 -9.34 6.29 -7.42
N LYS A 153 -10.03 7.01 -8.31
CA LYS A 153 -10.66 8.31 -7.98
C LYS A 153 -11.75 8.16 -6.91
N ILE A 154 -12.61 7.14 -7.03
CA ILE A 154 -13.64 6.86 -6.02
C ILE A 154 -12.99 6.64 -4.66
N LEU A 155 -11.99 5.74 -4.57
CA LEU A 155 -11.28 5.49 -3.31
C LEU A 155 -10.62 6.74 -2.75
N SER A 156 -9.96 7.52 -3.62
CA SER A 156 -9.28 8.75 -3.23
C SER A 156 -10.23 9.79 -2.65
N ASN A 157 -11.35 10.04 -3.34
CA ASN A 157 -12.34 11.02 -2.90
C ASN A 157 -13.08 10.59 -1.62
N GLU A 158 -13.49 9.31 -1.53
CA GLU A 158 -14.24 8.81 -0.37
C GLU A 158 -13.41 8.73 0.91
N ASN A 159 -12.08 8.48 0.78
CA ASN A 159 -11.21 8.25 1.92
C ASN A 159 -10.14 9.34 2.13
N ASN A 160 -10.13 10.38 1.30
CA ASN A 160 -9.11 11.44 1.31
C ASN A 160 -7.69 10.85 1.34
N CYS A 161 -7.39 9.97 0.38
CA CYS A 161 -6.14 9.22 0.32
C CYS A 161 -5.50 9.29 -1.07
N VAL A 162 -4.21 9.00 -1.14
CA VAL A 162 -3.52 8.79 -2.40
C VAL A 162 -3.69 7.33 -2.83
N VAL A 163 -4.00 7.11 -4.11
CA VAL A 163 -4.07 5.76 -4.69
C VAL A 163 -2.97 5.62 -5.75
N PHE A 164 -2.11 4.62 -5.58
CA PHE A 164 -1.08 4.24 -6.54
C PHE A 164 -1.47 2.93 -7.21
N ILE A 165 -1.70 2.96 -8.51
CA ILE A 165 -2.02 1.78 -9.32
C ILE A 165 -0.76 1.37 -10.06
N SER A 166 -0.24 0.16 -9.76
CA SER A 166 0.92 -0.39 -10.45
C SER A 166 0.53 -1.25 -11.64
N GLY A 167 1.30 -1.14 -12.73
CA GLY A 167 1.07 -1.89 -13.96
C GLY A 167 2.16 -1.69 -14.99
N SER A 168 1.84 -1.89 -16.27
CA SER A 168 2.72 -1.50 -17.39
C SER A 168 2.98 0.01 -17.41
N ASP A 169 1.96 0.78 -17.12
CA ASP A 169 2.03 2.17 -16.72
C ASP A 169 1.55 2.26 -15.26
N ASP A 170 2.21 3.08 -14.46
CA ASP A 170 1.78 3.36 -13.10
C ASP A 170 0.94 4.65 -13.07
N PHE A 171 -0.05 4.69 -12.18
CA PHE A 171 -0.90 5.87 -11.99
C PHE A 171 -0.91 6.29 -10.53
N ILE A 172 -0.67 7.58 -10.28
CA ILE A 172 -0.85 8.20 -8.97
C ILE A 172 -2.09 9.07 -9.03
N ILE A 173 -3.03 8.82 -8.13
CA ILE A 173 -4.34 9.46 -8.10
C ILE A 173 -4.53 10.11 -6.74
N TYR A 174 -4.89 11.40 -6.76
CA TYR A 174 -5.34 12.14 -5.59
C TYR A 174 -6.54 12.99 -5.99
N GLU A 175 -7.68 12.77 -5.37
CA GLU A 175 -8.97 13.30 -5.80
C GLU A 175 -9.23 12.96 -7.29
N ASP A 176 -9.45 13.96 -8.13
CA ASP A 176 -9.63 13.78 -9.58
C ASP A 176 -8.33 13.89 -10.39
N ASN A 177 -7.23 14.26 -9.74
CA ASN A 177 -5.93 14.41 -10.40
C ASN A 177 -5.29 13.04 -10.64
N VAL A 178 -4.86 12.80 -11.86
CA VAL A 178 -4.21 11.56 -12.29
C VAL A 178 -2.85 11.89 -12.89
N THR A 179 -1.80 11.35 -12.30
CA THR A 179 -0.44 11.41 -12.86
C THR A 179 -0.05 10.03 -13.36
N LYS A 180 0.29 9.94 -14.65
CA LYS A 180 0.80 8.72 -15.27
C LYS A 180 2.32 8.69 -15.23
N ILE A 181 2.88 7.54 -14.88
CA ILE A 181 4.33 7.25 -14.93
C ILE A 181 4.51 6.05 -15.86
N SER A 182 5.17 6.27 -17.00
CA SER A 182 5.45 5.18 -17.94
C SER A 182 6.78 4.52 -17.59
N ASN A 183 6.75 3.20 -17.41
CA ASN A 183 7.92 2.38 -17.15
C ASN A 183 8.59 1.99 -18.47
N ILE A 184 9.88 2.35 -18.64
CA ILE A 184 10.64 2.03 -19.84
C ILE A 184 11.11 0.55 -19.84
N CYS A 185 11.09 -0.12 -18.68
CA CYS A 185 11.59 -1.48 -18.53
C CYS A 185 10.45 -2.48 -18.29
N HIS A 186 9.89 -3.01 -19.37
CA HIS A 186 8.82 -4.02 -19.35
C HIS A 186 9.22 -5.40 -18.80
N THR A 187 10.51 -5.66 -18.54
CA THR A 187 11.02 -7.02 -18.34
C THR A 187 11.08 -7.50 -16.88
N PHE A 188 10.94 -6.61 -15.90
CA PHE A 188 11.14 -6.98 -14.48
C PHE A 188 9.88 -7.14 -13.64
N PHE A 189 8.68 -6.79 -14.14
CA PHE A 189 7.46 -6.74 -13.33
C PHE A 189 6.34 -7.70 -13.76
N THR A 190 6.64 -8.65 -14.66
CA THR A 190 5.66 -9.67 -15.08
C THR A 190 5.70 -10.96 -14.26
N LEU A 191 6.33 -10.97 -13.09
CA LEU A 191 6.36 -12.10 -12.16
C LEU A 191 5.63 -11.77 -10.86
N THR A 192 4.31 -11.59 -10.97
CA THR A 192 3.38 -11.72 -9.83
C THR A 192 2.10 -12.38 -10.29
#